data_753d619d77748ce6e9b1b495832309f2
#
_entry.id   753d619d77748ce6e9b1b495832309f2
#
_cell.length_a   1.000
_cell.length_b   1.000
_cell.length_c   1.000
_cell.angle_alpha   90.00
_cell.angle_beta   90.00
_cell.angle_gamma   90.00
#
_symmetry.space_group_name_H-M   'P 1'
#
loop_
_entity.id
_entity.type
_entity.pdbx_description
1 polymer ?
#
loop_
_entity_poly.entity_id
_entity_poly.type
_entity_poly.pdbx_seq_one_letter_code
_entity_poly.pdbx_strand_id
1 'polypeptide(L)'
;DFWFWLLSYLPWLLPICCLGASLFSLSFARKRGEWTAMLANGISPVQSFSLIVILGFGVGWSSDWLMNGAGVRSMDMSDLETRSLKMQIGSKRLWYFRSFDPSTGMGWDLQLFQYGEKGEDVMRLRATTAKWESEKGWTFFNGKFLGFYSAKGLPVIDENKNSLVWETIETVSVKGEVYQTKSPGISRSFEKLFGLDIPDDPTPYLWLQKRAKDMTLVEIERLLDRF
;
A
#
# COMPACT_ATOMS: atom_id res chain seq x y z
N ASP A 1 21.10 20.13 4.46
CA ASP A 1 20.34 18.95 4.87
C ASP A 1 20.23 18.73 6.38
N PHE A 2 21.05 19.43 7.20
CA PHE A 2 20.95 19.39 8.67
C PHE A 2 19.55 19.86 9.18
N TRP A 3 19.01 20.92 8.61
CA TRP A 3 17.69 21.46 8.96
C TRP A 3 16.55 20.47 8.71
N PHE A 4 16.68 19.71 7.65
CA PHE A 4 15.69 18.70 7.27
C PHE A 4 15.68 17.53 8.26
N TRP A 5 16.87 17.12 8.68
CA TRP A 5 17.05 16.07 9.68
C TRP A 5 16.52 16.53 11.06
N LEU A 6 16.83 17.78 11.45
CA LEU A 6 16.34 18.37 12.70
C LEU A 6 14.80 18.47 12.74
N LEU A 7 14.16 18.92 11.65
CA LEU A 7 12.71 18.99 11.55
C LEU A 7 12.04 17.60 11.68
N SER A 8 12.68 16.57 11.21
CA SER A 8 12.15 15.20 11.27
C SER A 8 12.10 14.65 12.70
N TYR A 9 13.02 15.07 13.57
CA TYR A 9 13.04 14.65 14.99
C TYR A 9 12.30 15.61 15.93
N LEU A 10 12.02 16.83 15.48
CA LEU A 10 11.37 17.86 16.29
C LEU A 10 10.04 17.40 16.90
N PRO A 11 9.13 16.74 16.18
CA PRO A 11 7.85 16.30 16.74
C PRO A 11 8.00 15.33 17.91
N TRP A 12 9.05 14.50 17.90
CA TRP A 12 9.34 13.55 18.98
C TRP A 12 10.00 14.21 20.20
N LEU A 13 10.88 15.19 19.95
CA LEU A 13 11.60 15.88 21.01
C LEU A 13 10.72 16.91 21.74
N LEU A 14 9.78 17.53 21.03
CA LEU A 14 8.97 18.63 21.54
C LEU A 14 8.11 18.26 22.76
N PRO A 15 7.37 17.12 22.79
CA PRO A 15 6.64 16.70 24.00
C PRO A 15 7.54 16.41 25.17
N ILE A 16 8.70 15.78 24.95
CA ILE A 16 9.67 15.42 26.00
C ILE A 16 10.27 16.69 26.59
N CYS A 17 10.68 17.63 25.77
CA CYS A 17 11.22 18.94 26.21
C CYS A 17 10.17 19.74 26.97
N CYS A 18 8.91 19.75 26.52
CA CYS A 18 7.81 20.43 27.19
C CYS A 18 7.55 19.86 28.59
N LEU A 19 7.54 18.52 28.71
CA LEU A 19 7.39 17.84 29.98
C LEU A 19 8.56 18.14 30.94
N GLY A 20 9.79 18.09 30.44
CA GLY A 20 10.98 18.44 31.20
C GLY A 20 10.97 19.87 31.69
N ALA A 21 10.62 20.82 30.80
CA ALA A 21 10.51 22.25 31.14
C ALA A 21 9.44 22.51 32.19
N SER A 22 8.28 21.84 32.09
CA SER A 22 7.19 21.96 33.07
C SER A 22 7.59 21.48 34.46
N LEU A 23 8.23 20.29 34.53
CA LEU A 23 8.74 19.74 35.80
C LEU A 23 9.81 20.65 36.42
N PHE A 24 10.73 21.16 35.59
CA PHE A 24 11.78 22.07 36.07
C PHE A 24 11.19 23.37 36.59
N SER A 25 10.25 23.97 35.85
CA SER A 25 9.56 25.22 36.25
C SER A 25 8.81 25.04 37.57
N LEU A 26 8.04 23.97 37.74
CA LEU A 26 7.34 23.65 38.99
C LEU A 26 8.30 23.43 40.17
N SER A 27 9.40 22.74 39.95
CA SER A 27 10.42 22.48 40.95
C SER A 27 11.07 23.80 41.41
N PHE A 28 11.31 24.72 40.47
CA PHE A 28 11.93 26.02 40.73
C PHE A 28 10.98 26.96 41.47
N ALA A 29 9.70 27.02 41.05
CA ALA A 29 8.67 27.79 41.74
C ALA A 29 8.47 27.32 43.19
N ARG A 30 8.53 26.01 43.44
CA ARG A 30 8.48 25.45 44.79
C ARG A 30 9.67 25.84 45.64
N LYS A 31 10.90 25.82 45.11
CA LYS A 31 12.11 26.21 45.83
C LYS A 31 12.12 27.70 46.18
N ARG A 32 11.56 28.56 45.37
CA ARG A 32 11.46 30.00 45.61
C ARG A 32 10.31 30.42 46.52
N GLY A 33 9.46 29.52 46.95
CA GLY A 33 8.28 29.82 47.75
C GLY A 33 7.14 30.48 46.98
N GLU A 34 7.29 30.64 45.66
CA GLU A 34 6.26 31.22 44.78
C GLU A 34 4.97 30.40 44.80
N TRP A 35 5.10 29.10 44.94
CA TRP A 35 3.97 28.18 45.11
C TRP A 35 3.15 28.48 46.36
N THR A 36 3.82 28.74 47.50
CA THR A 36 3.17 29.09 48.76
C THR A 36 2.51 30.46 48.67
N ALA A 37 3.16 31.42 47.99
CA ALA A 37 2.60 32.74 47.76
C ALA A 37 1.35 32.71 46.85
N MET A 38 1.32 31.88 45.81
CA MET A 38 0.14 31.65 44.96
C MET A 38 -1.04 31.10 45.77
N LEU A 39 -0.80 30.11 46.60
CA LEU A 39 -1.85 29.52 47.48
C LEU A 39 -2.36 30.56 48.49
N ALA A 40 -1.47 31.36 49.07
CA ALA A 40 -1.86 32.44 50.00
C ALA A 40 -2.72 33.54 49.35
N ASN A 41 -2.54 33.77 48.06
CA ASN A 41 -3.36 34.70 47.26
C ASN A 41 -4.67 34.04 46.72
N GLY A 42 -5.02 32.83 47.15
CA GLY A 42 -6.28 32.16 46.79
C GLY A 42 -6.28 31.53 45.42
N ILE A 43 -5.13 31.42 44.73
CA ILE A 43 -5.02 30.71 43.44
C ILE A 43 -5.03 29.22 43.72
N SER A 44 -6.04 28.50 43.20
CA SER A 44 -6.14 27.07 43.44
C SER A 44 -5.07 26.31 42.66
N PRO A 45 -4.53 25.20 43.19
CA PRO A 45 -3.60 24.34 42.50
C PRO A 45 -4.15 23.88 41.13
N VAL A 46 -5.46 23.61 41.07
CA VAL A 46 -6.13 23.16 39.83
C VAL A 46 -6.03 24.23 38.72
N GLN A 47 -6.15 25.52 39.06
CA GLN A 47 -6.02 26.60 38.07
C GLN A 47 -4.59 26.70 37.50
N SER A 48 -3.56 26.49 38.33
CA SER A 48 -2.17 26.47 37.88
C SER A 48 -1.86 25.26 37.01
N PHE A 49 -2.38 24.10 37.39
CA PHE A 49 -2.21 22.87 36.59
C PHE A 49 -3.01 22.90 35.27
N SER A 50 -4.18 23.51 35.24
CA SER A 50 -4.98 23.60 34.01
C SER A 50 -4.24 24.28 32.88
N LEU A 51 -3.45 25.31 33.19
CA LEU A 51 -2.66 26.02 32.20
C LEU A 51 -1.55 25.12 31.60
N ILE A 52 -0.90 24.32 32.43
CA ILE A 52 0.10 23.31 31.96
C ILE A 52 -0.55 22.23 31.09
N VAL A 53 -1.73 21.80 31.48
CA VAL A 53 -2.49 20.78 30.68
C VAL A 53 -2.89 21.36 29.33
N ILE A 54 -3.40 22.60 29.27
CA ILE A 54 -3.76 23.27 28.01
C ILE A 54 -2.54 23.43 27.10
N LEU A 55 -1.39 23.84 27.66
CA LEU A 55 -0.14 23.96 26.92
C LEU A 55 0.32 22.56 26.41
N GLY A 56 0.22 21.51 27.23
CA GLY A 56 0.54 20.15 26.84
C GLY A 56 -0.34 19.66 25.68
N PHE A 57 -1.64 19.93 25.73
CA PHE A 57 -2.55 19.64 24.63
C PHE A 57 -2.19 20.41 23.35
N GLY A 58 -1.86 21.70 23.47
CA GLY A 58 -1.43 22.55 22.35
C GLY A 58 -0.17 22.01 21.68
N VAL A 59 0.81 21.58 22.49
CA VAL A 59 2.04 20.96 21.98
C VAL A 59 1.76 19.60 21.32
N GLY A 60 0.92 18.76 21.92
CA GLY A 60 0.52 17.49 21.34
C GLY A 60 -0.18 17.67 20.00
N TRP A 61 -1.14 18.59 19.94
CA TRP A 61 -1.85 18.92 18.69
C TRP A 61 -0.91 19.47 17.61
N SER A 62 -0.01 20.37 17.98
CA SER A 62 0.97 20.92 17.03
C SER A 62 1.94 19.86 16.52
N SER A 63 2.36 18.91 17.35
CA SER A 63 3.19 17.79 16.96
C SER A 63 2.46 16.87 15.96
N ASP A 64 1.21 16.56 16.23
CA ASP A 64 0.38 15.74 15.33
C ASP A 64 0.14 16.48 14.00
N TRP A 65 -0.15 17.78 14.05
CA TRP A 65 -0.30 18.60 12.84
C TRP A 65 1.00 18.68 12.02
N LEU A 66 2.17 18.80 12.67
CA LEU A 66 3.47 18.76 12.00
C LEU A 66 3.73 17.37 11.36
N MET A 67 3.36 16.29 12.03
CA MET A 67 3.54 14.94 11.50
C MET A 67 2.60 14.61 10.35
N ASN A 68 1.34 15.06 10.42
CA ASN A 68 0.30 14.68 9.49
C ASN A 68 -0.06 15.76 8.46
N GLY A 69 0.15 17.06 8.79
CA GLY A 69 -0.39 18.18 8.01
C GLY A 69 0.65 19.03 7.27
N ALA A 70 1.85 19.22 7.81
CA ALA A 70 2.84 20.11 7.23
C ALA A 70 3.85 19.42 6.29
N GLY A 71 3.47 18.28 5.69
CA GLY A 71 4.31 17.67 4.67
C GLY A 71 5.54 16.95 5.19
N VAL A 72 5.52 16.47 6.45
CA VAL A 72 6.30 15.31 6.80
C VAL A 72 5.57 14.12 6.18
N ARG A 73 5.56 14.21 4.88
CA ARG A 73 5.55 13.13 3.91
C ARG A 73 4.42 12.09 4.07
N SER A 74 3.42 12.27 3.29
CA SER A 74 3.24 11.19 2.30
C SER A 74 4.65 10.80 1.85
N MET A 75 5.19 9.68 2.34
CA MET A 75 6.39 9.11 1.70
C MET A 75 6.07 9.11 0.23
N ASP A 76 6.79 9.95 -0.51
CA ASP A 76 6.71 9.94 -1.95
C ASP A 76 6.97 8.49 -2.33
N MET A 77 6.13 7.93 -3.19
CA MET A 77 6.32 6.54 -3.65
C MET A 77 7.76 6.31 -4.14
N SER A 78 8.50 7.40 -4.44
CA SER A 78 9.91 7.41 -4.80
C SER A 78 10.85 6.96 -3.67
N ASP A 79 10.46 7.07 -2.39
CA ASP A 79 11.27 6.62 -1.25
C ASP A 79 11.12 5.08 -0.99
N LEU A 80 10.18 4.43 -1.66
CA LEU A 80 10.07 2.98 -1.65
C LEU A 80 11.16 2.41 -2.59
N GLU A 81 12.18 1.81 -2.00
CA GLU A 81 13.19 1.09 -2.77
C GLU A 81 12.54 0.04 -3.66
N THR A 82 13.12 -0.14 -4.84
CA THR A 82 12.75 -1.20 -5.77
C THR A 82 12.92 -2.57 -5.10
N ARG A 83 11.83 -3.24 -4.77
CA ARG A 83 11.81 -4.51 -4.02
C ARG A 83 10.99 -5.58 -4.75
N SER A 84 11.18 -6.82 -4.34
CA SER A 84 10.29 -7.89 -4.78
C SER A 84 8.87 -7.64 -4.25
N LEU A 85 7.89 -7.72 -5.14
CA LEU A 85 6.48 -7.53 -4.78
C LEU A 85 5.74 -8.84 -4.99
N LYS A 86 5.07 -9.31 -3.95
CA LYS A 86 4.13 -10.43 -4.03
C LYS A 86 2.75 -9.94 -3.63
N MET A 87 1.78 -10.12 -4.52
CA MET A 87 0.38 -9.77 -4.27
C MET A 87 -0.47 -11.03 -4.44
N GLN A 88 -1.37 -11.26 -3.50
CA GLN A 88 -2.38 -12.31 -3.59
C GLN A 88 -3.76 -11.65 -3.51
N ILE A 89 -4.52 -11.75 -4.58
CA ILE A 89 -5.82 -11.11 -4.70
C ILE A 89 -6.90 -12.19 -4.60
N GLY A 90 -7.50 -12.23 -3.41
CA GLY A 90 -8.41 -13.32 -3.04
C GLY A 90 -7.71 -14.68 -3.11
N SER A 91 -8.46 -15.74 -3.41
CA SER A 91 -7.93 -17.09 -3.65
C SER A 91 -7.58 -17.34 -5.11
N LYS A 92 -7.77 -16.36 -5.99
CA LYS A 92 -7.82 -16.59 -7.44
C LYS A 92 -6.59 -16.12 -8.20
N ARG A 93 -5.90 -15.07 -7.74
CA ARG A 93 -4.76 -14.48 -8.45
C ARG A 93 -3.55 -14.29 -7.56
N LEU A 94 -2.39 -14.75 -8.06
CA LEU A 94 -1.11 -14.59 -7.40
C LEU A 94 -0.15 -13.88 -8.37
N TRP A 95 0.34 -12.74 -7.93
CA TRP A 95 1.32 -11.93 -8.63
C TRP A 95 2.67 -12.03 -7.95
N TYR A 96 3.69 -12.16 -8.71
CA TYR A 96 5.06 -12.11 -8.25
C TYR A 96 5.90 -11.25 -9.18
N PHE A 97 6.51 -10.20 -8.64
CA PHE A 97 7.50 -9.39 -9.30
C PHE A 97 8.85 -9.62 -8.63
N ARG A 98 9.87 -9.90 -9.40
CA ARG A 98 11.23 -9.96 -8.89
C ARG A 98 11.68 -8.59 -8.37
N SER A 99 11.26 -7.53 -9.06
CA SER A 99 11.55 -6.15 -8.72
C SER A 99 10.38 -5.28 -9.17
N PHE A 100 9.94 -4.38 -8.30
CA PHE A 100 8.87 -3.42 -8.60
C PHE A 100 9.29 -2.04 -8.09
N ASP A 101 9.17 -1.03 -8.95
CA ASP A 101 9.40 0.37 -8.63
C ASP A 101 8.05 1.09 -8.47
N PRO A 102 7.66 1.44 -7.23
CA PRO A 102 6.40 2.09 -6.97
C PRO A 102 6.28 3.49 -7.57
N SER A 103 7.41 4.18 -7.76
CA SER A 103 7.42 5.56 -8.26
C SER A 103 7.03 5.67 -9.72
N THR A 104 7.48 4.71 -10.53
CA THR A 104 7.20 4.63 -11.97
C THR A 104 6.06 3.68 -12.31
N GLY A 105 5.62 2.84 -11.33
CA GLY A 105 4.67 1.77 -11.54
C GLY A 105 5.20 0.64 -12.42
N MET A 106 6.53 0.53 -12.57
CA MET A 106 7.18 -0.50 -13.39
C MET A 106 7.62 -1.68 -12.55
N GLY A 107 7.34 -2.89 -13.07
CA GLY A 107 7.79 -4.14 -12.50
C GLY A 107 8.59 -4.97 -13.50
N TRP A 108 9.55 -5.74 -13.01
CA TRP A 108 10.41 -6.62 -13.80
C TRP A 108 10.26 -8.08 -13.38
N ASP A 109 10.42 -8.96 -14.35
CA ASP A 109 10.29 -10.43 -14.22
C ASP A 109 9.00 -10.83 -13.50
N LEU A 110 7.89 -10.41 -14.12
CA LEU A 110 6.54 -10.71 -13.64
C LEU A 110 6.18 -12.17 -13.89
N GLN A 111 5.56 -12.76 -12.88
CA GLN A 111 4.82 -14.02 -12.99
C GLN A 111 3.42 -13.82 -12.39
N LEU A 112 2.40 -14.02 -13.21
CA LEU A 112 1.00 -13.96 -12.78
C LEU A 112 0.40 -15.35 -12.95
N PHE A 113 -0.22 -15.83 -11.88
CA PHE A 113 -0.99 -17.07 -11.84
C PHE A 113 -2.45 -16.74 -11.56
N GLN A 114 -3.34 -17.30 -12.35
CA GLN A 114 -4.77 -17.21 -12.10
C GLN A 114 -5.35 -18.59 -11.95
N TYR A 115 -6.09 -18.77 -10.86
CA TYR A 115 -6.76 -20.02 -10.50
C TYR A 115 -8.27 -19.89 -10.66
N GLY A 116 -8.92 -20.96 -11.00
CA GLY A 116 -10.38 -21.06 -11.02
C GLY A 116 -10.97 -21.30 -9.64
N GLU A 117 -12.29 -21.50 -9.60
CA GLU A 117 -13.02 -21.66 -8.32
C GLU A 117 -12.66 -22.95 -7.57
N LYS A 118 -12.26 -23.98 -8.29
CA LYS A 118 -11.83 -25.27 -7.74
C LYS A 118 -10.32 -25.37 -7.53
N GLY A 119 -9.58 -24.26 -7.70
CA GLY A 119 -8.13 -24.21 -7.59
C GLY A 119 -7.38 -24.71 -8.84
N GLU A 120 -8.08 -24.96 -9.95
CA GLU A 120 -7.48 -25.31 -11.22
C GLU A 120 -6.72 -24.12 -11.84
N ASP A 121 -5.65 -24.40 -12.55
CA ASP A 121 -4.94 -23.38 -13.32
C ASP A 121 -5.82 -22.91 -14.49
N VAL A 122 -6.02 -21.59 -14.57
CA VAL A 122 -6.77 -20.94 -15.65
C VAL A 122 -5.84 -20.24 -16.60
N MET A 123 -4.85 -19.52 -16.04
CA MET A 123 -3.95 -18.70 -16.81
C MET A 123 -2.62 -18.54 -16.08
N ARG A 124 -1.53 -18.58 -16.84
CA ARG A 124 -0.21 -18.16 -16.38
C ARG A 124 0.37 -17.15 -17.36
N LEU A 125 0.79 -16.01 -16.86
CA LEU A 125 1.44 -14.99 -17.66
C LEU A 125 2.81 -14.69 -17.08
N ARG A 126 3.80 -14.69 -17.93
CA ARG A 126 5.16 -14.28 -17.59
C ARG A 126 5.57 -13.14 -18.50
N ALA A 127 6.05 -12.04 -17.95
CA ALA A 127 6.50 -10.88 -18.72
C ALA A 127 7.82 -10.37 -18.19
N THR A 128 8.67 -9.89 -19.10
CA THR A 128 9.96 -9.28 -18.72
C THR A 128 9.74 -7.99 -17.96
N THR A 129 8.78 -7.17 -18.43
CA THR A 129 8.38 -5.93 -17.76
C THR A 129 6.87 -5.77 -17.76
N ALA A 130 6.36 -5.12 -16.72
CA ALA A 130 4.97 -4.73 -16.61
C ALA A 130 4.87 -3.29 -16.10
N LYS A 131 3.89 -2.53 -16.58
CA LYS A 131 3.63 -1.17 -16.13
C LYS A 131 2.20 -1.04 -15.65
N TRP A 132 2.03 -0.43 -14.49
CA TRP A 132 0.74 -0.05 -13.94
C TRP A 132 0.45 1.42 -14.19
N GLU A 133 -0.69 1.73 -14.73
CA GLU A 133 -1.22 3.09 -14.86
C GLU A 133 -2.66 3.10 -14.34
N SER A 134 -2.99 4.01 -13.41
CA SER A 134 -4.31 4.05 -12.75
C SER A 134 -5.48 4.13 -13.73
N GLU A 135 -5.30 4.79 -14.88
CA GLU A 135 -6.35 4.98 -15.89
C GLU A 135 -6.43 3.84 -16.91
N LYS A 136 -5.30 3.20 -17.20
CA LYS A 136 -5.18 2.18 -18.27
C LYS A 136 -5.04 0.75 -17.74
N GLY A 137 -4.80 0.58 -16.44
CA GLY A 137 -4.51 -0.70 -15.85
C GLY A 137 -3.11 -1.23 -16.20
N TRP A 138 -2.97 -2.54 -16.20
CA TRP A 138 -1.70 -3.21 -16.47
C TRP A 138 -1.38 -3.26 -17.96
N THR A 139 -0.12 -3.01 -18.29
CA THR A 139 0.46 -3.26 -19.61
C THR A 139 1.69 -4.14 -19.45
N PHE A 140 1.72 -5.25 -20.15
CA PHE A 140 2.80 -6.26 -20.10
C PHE A 140 3.64 -6.20 -21.37
N PHE A 141 4.95 -6.37 -21.22
CA PHE A 141 5.90 -6.32 -22.34
C PHE A 141 6.78 -7.56 -22.36
N ASN A 142 7.03 -8.06 -23.56
CA ASN A 142 7.94 -9.15 -23.86
C ASN A 142 7.70 -10.38 -22.96
N GLY A 143 6.64 -11.10 -23.25
CA GLY A 143 6.22 -12.18 -22.37
C GLY A 143 5.69 -13.42 -23.08
N LYS A 144 5.32 -14.37 -22.24
CA LYS A 144 4.69 -15.62 -22.63
C LYS A 144 3.42 -15.82 -21.84
N PHE A 145 2.37 -16.15 -22.54
CA PHE A 145 1.05 -16.45 -22.00
C PHE A 145 0.75 -17.93 -22.16
N LEU A 146 0.18 -18.53 -21.11
CA LEU A 146 -0.33 -19.88 -21.08
C LEU A 146 -1.78 -19.81 -20.61
N GLY A 147 -2.72 -20.17 -21.46
CA GLY A 147 -4.14 -20.28 -21.13
C GLY A 147 -4.56 -21.74 -21.01
N PHE A 148 -5.36 -22.05 -20.01
CA PHE A 148 -5.92 -23.38 -19.77
C PHE A 148 -7.45 -23.31 -19.82
N TYR A 149 -8.09 -24.39 -20.22
CA TYR A 149 -9.54 -24.47 -20.19
C TYR A 149 -10.08 -24.40 -18.76
N SER A 150 -11.07 -23.55 -18.58
CA SER A 150 -11.77 -23.38 -17.31
C SER A 150 -13.29 -23.34 -17.55
N ALA A 151 -14.07 -23.26 -16.48
CA ALA A 151 -15.53 -23.09 -16.57
C ALA A 151 -15.96 -21.84 -17.33
N LYS A 152 -15.10 -20.82 -17.43
CA LYS A 152 -15.34 -19.59 -18.20
C LYS A 152 -14.95 -19.67 -19.68
N GLY A 153 -14.30 -20.76 -20.10
CA GLY A 153 -13.73 -20.92 -21.42
C GLY A 153 -12.20 -20.96 -21.41
N LEU A 154 -11.60 -20.75 -22.57
CA LEU A 154 -10.16 -20.65 -22.77
C LEU A 154 -9.76 -19.18 -22.89
N PRO A 155 -8.87 -18.65 -22.04
CA PRO A 155 -8.34 -17.32 -22.24
C PRO A 155 -7.35 -17.33 -23.42
N VAL A 156 -7.54 -16.42 -24.38
CA VAL A 156 -6.69 -16.25 -25.57
C VAL A 156 -6.29 -14.79 -25.73
N ILE A 157 -5.21 -14.55 -26.49
CA ILE A 157 -4.81 -13.19 -26.86
C ILE A 157 -5.45 -12.83 -28.18
N ASP A 158 -6.24 -11.75 -28.20
CA ASP A 158 -6.70 -11.12 -29.43
C ASP A 158 -5.54 -10.32 -30.06
N GLU A 159 -5.03 -10.78 -31.18
CA GLU A 159 -3.89 -10.18 -31.88
C GLU A 159 -4.20 -8.76 -32.40
N ASN A 160 -5.48 -8.46 -32.69
CA ASN A 160 -5.86 -7.13 -33.18
C ASN A 160 -5.89 -6.08 -32.08
N LYS A 161 -6.27 -6.45 -30.87
CA LYS A 161 -6.42 -5.55 -29.71
C LYS A 161 -5.29 -5.68 -28.72
N ASN A 162 -4.39 -6.69 -28.87
CA ASN A 162 -3.38 -7.03 -27.86
C ASN A 162 -3.99 -7.16 -26.46
N SER A 163 -5.17 -7.75 -26.35
CA SER A 163 -5.90 -7.93 -25.10
C SER A 163 -6.32 -9.38 -24.89
N LEU A 164 -6.63 -9.74 -23.64
CA LEU A 164 -7.16 -11.05 -23.31
C LEU A 164 -8.64 -11.13 -23.62
N VAL A 165 -9.06 -12.21 -24.30
CA VAL A 165 -10.45 -12.53 -24.61
C VAL A 165 -10.74 -13.96 -24.20
N TRP A 166 -11.98 -14.25 -23.82
CA TRP A 166 -12.42 -15.58 -23.47
C TRP A 166 -13.12 -16.25 -24.63
N GLU A 167 -12.56 -17.35 -25.14
CA GLU A 167 -13.21 -18.18 -26.16
C GLU A 167 -14.05 -19.28 -25.48
N THR A 168 -15.29 -19.42 -25.95
CA THR A 168 -16.17 -20.50 -25.48
C THR A 168 -15.67 -21.85 -25.98
N ILE A 169 -15.77 -22.85 -25.14
CA ILE A 169 -15.40 -24.23 -25.51
C ILE A 169 -16.50 -24.79 -26.41
N GLU A 170 -16.16 -25.11 -27.64
CA GLU A 170 -17.02 -25.91 -28.48
C GLU A 170 -16.84 -27.39 -28.10
N THR A 171 -17.86 -27.95 -27.50
CA THR A 171 -17.93 -29.41 -27.21
C THR A 171 -18.81 -30.09 -28.23
N VAL A 172 -18.28 -31.12 -28.89
CA VAL A 172 -19.07 -31.94 -29.80
C VAL A 172 -19.47 -33.21 -29.07
N SER A 173 -20.79 -33.43 -28.94
CA SER A 173 -21.32 -34.67 -28.38
C SER A 173 -21.48 -35.68 -29.51
N VAL A 174 -20.75 -36.77 -29.49
CA VAL A 174 -20.87 -37.89 -30.42
C VAL A 174 -21.25 -39.13 -29.62
N LYS A 175 -22.41 -39.71 -29.95
CA LYS A 175 -22.94 -40.92 -29.28
C LYS A 175 -23.07 -40.83 -27.76
N GLY A 176 -23.36 -39.62 -27.23
CA GLY A 176 -23.51 -39.40 -25.78
C GLY A 176 -22.20 -39.17 -25.02
N GLU A 177 -21.05 -39.27 -25.69
CA GLU A 177 -19.77 -38.85 -25.11
C GLU A 177 -19.40 -37.44 -25.57
N VAL A 178 -18.92 -36.63 -24.64
CA VAL A 178 -18.54 -35.20 -24.89
C VAL A 178 -17.04 -35.16 -25.19
N TYR A 179 -16.70 -34.80 -26.43
CA TYR A 179 -15.32 -34.60 -26.84
C TYR A 179 -14.97 -33.11 -26.90
N GLN A 180 -13.86 -32.74 -26.32
CA GLN A 180 -13.30 -31.40 -26.52
C GLN A 180 -12.59 -31.35 -27.86
N THR A 181 -13.01 -30.44 -28.72
CA THR A 181 -12.46 -30.27 -30.08
C THR A 181 -11.13 -29.52 -30.12
N LYS A 182 -10.73 -28.85 -29.04
CA LYS A 182 -9.50 -28.04 -28.95
C LYS A 182 -8.50 -28.62 -27.92
N SER A 183 -7.23 -28.30 -28.13
CA SER A 183 -6.14 -28.61 -27.21
C SER A 183 -6.42 -28.17 -25.79
N PRO A 184 -5.95 -28.88 -24.75
CA PRO A 184 -6.22 -28.58 -23.34
C PRO A 184 -5.66 -27.24 -22.85
N GLY A 185 -4.91 -26.54 -23.67
CA GLY A 185 -4.37 -25.22 -23.36
C GLY A 185 -3.69 -24.59 -24.57
N ILE A 186 -3.42 -23.30 -24.46
CA ILE A 186 -2.74 -22.51 -25.49
C ILE A 186 -1.50 -21.84 -24.92
N SER A 187 -0.43 -21.78 -25.71
CA SER A 187 0.80 -21.06 -25.38
C SER A 187 1.09 -20.04 -26.46
N ARG A 188 1.20 -18.78 -26.09
CA ARG A 188 1.52 -17.66 -27.01
C ARG A 188 2.59 -16.77 -26.42
N SER A 189 3.50 -16.29 -27.27
CA SER A 189 4.42 -15.21 -26.93
C SER A 189 3.82 -13.88 -27.42
N PHE A 190 4.10 -12.81 -26.71
CA PHE A 190 3.64 -11.46 -27.07
C PHE A 190 4.75 -10.45 -26.83
N GLU A 191 4.77 -9.39 -27.64
CA GLU A 191 5.62 -8.22 -27.42
C GLU A 191 4.96 -7.21 -26.47
N LYS A 192 3.64 -7.01 -26.64
CA LYS A 192 2.84 -6.11 -25.82
C LYS A 192 1.46 -6.71 -25.59
N LEU A 193 0.99 -6.65 -24.34
CA LEU A 193 -0.34 -7.14 -23.96
C LEU A 193 -0.97 -6.17 -22.97
N PHE A 194 -2.22 -5.79 -23.22
CA PHE A 194 -3.02 -4.96 -22.31
C PHE A 194 -3.86 -5.84 -21.39
N GLY A 195 -3.73 -5.64 -20.10
CA GLY A 195 -4.48 -6.35 -19.07
C GLY A 195 -5.76 -5.61 -18.67
N LEU A 196 -6.59 -5.22 -19.64
CA LEU A 196 -7.85 -4.47 -19.40
C LEU A 196 -8.82 -5.22 -18.46
N ASP A 197 -8.81 -6.54 -18.50
CA ASP A 197 -9.65 -7.39 -17.64
C ASP A 197 -9.02 -7.73 -16.29
N ILE A 198 -7.88 -7.11 -15.96
CA ILE A 198 -7.14 -7.35 -14.73
C ILE A 198 -7.04 -6.03 -13.94
N PRO A 199 -8.07 -5.66 -13.17
CA PRO A 199 -8.15 -4.37 -12.47
C PRO A 199 -7.35 -4.35 -11.16
N ASP A 200 -6.39 -5.25 -10.99
CA ASP A 200 -5.66 -5.44 -9.74
C ASP A 200 -4.71 -4.28 -9.48
N ASP A 201 -5.06 -3.40 -8.54
CA ASP A 201 -4.25 -2.27 -8.10
C ASP A 201 -3.11 -2.74 -7.18
N PRO A 202 -1.83 -2.48 -7.50
CA PRO A 202 -0.70 -2.84 -6.66
C PRO A 202 -0.55 -1.96 -5.42
N THR A 203 -1.14 -0.76 -5.41
CA THR A 203 -0.95 0.27 -4.38
C THR A 203 -1.18 -0.24 -2.95
N PRO A 204 -2.28 -0.96 -2.64
CA PRO A 204 -2.50 -1.45 -1.28
C PRO A 204 -1.42 -2.40 -0.78
N TYR A 205 -0.87 -3.23 -1.69
CA TYR A 205 0.15 -4.22 -1.34
C TYR A 205 1.53 -3.61 -1.14
N LEU A 206 1.82 -2.50 -1.81
CA LEU A 206 3.02 -1.71 -1.57
C LEU A 206 2.98 -1.11 -0.16
N TRP A 207 1.82 -0.67 0.28
CA TRP A 207 1.64 -0.14 1.63
C TRP A 207 1.82 -1.21 2.72
N LEU A 208 1.39 -2.45 2.47
CA LEU A 208 1.62 -3.56 3.39
C LEU A 208 3.11 -3.89 3.60
N GLN A 209 3.97 -3.54 2.66
CA GLN A 209 5.42 -3.68 2.81
C GLN A 209 6.06 -2.56 3.63
N LYS A 210 5.34 -1.45 3.83
CA LYS A 210 5.77 -0.36 4.70
C LYS A 210 5.66 -0.82 6.16
N ARG A 211 6.68 -0.56 6.96
CA ARG A 211 6.62 -0.91 8.39
C ARG A 211 5.53 -0.07 9.07
N ALA A 212 4.76 -0.67 9.97
CA ALA A 212 3.66 0.01 10.67
C ALA A 212 4.10 1.32 11.37
N LYS A 213 5.35 1.38 11.84
CA LYS A 213 5.93 2.58 12.46
C LYS A 213 6.16 3.74 11.48
N ASP A 214 6.23 3.44 10.20
CA ASP A 214 6.48 4.42 9.13
C ASP A 214 5.17 4.82 8.42
N MET A 215 4.01 4.29 8.89
CA MET A 215 2.69 4.61 8.36
C MET A 215 2.06 5.76 9.14
N THR A 216 1.33 6.62 8.43
CA THR A 216 0.45 7.61 9.04
C THR A 216 -0.87 7.00 9.49
N LEU A 217 -1.58 7.63 10.43
CA LEU A 217 -2.90 7.17 10.89
C LEU A 217 -3.90 7.05 9.72
N VAL A 218 -3.87 7.98 8.78
CA VAL A 218 -4.73 7.98 7.58
C VAL A 218 -4.44 6.78 6.66
N GLU A 219 -3.18 6.38 6.55
CA GLU A 219 -2.78 5.21 5.76
C GLU A 219 -3.24 3.91 6.42
N ILE A 220 -3.14 3.83 7.75
CA ILE A 220 -3.62 2.69 8.54
C ILE A 220 -5.15 2.56 8.43
N GLU A 221 -5.88 3.66 8.55
CA GLU A 221 -7.34 3.69 8.43
C GLU A 221 -7.79 3.20 7.04
N ARG A 222 -7.16 3.68 5.97
CA ARG A 222 -7.44 3.21 4.59
C ARG A 222 -7.11 1.73 4.38
N LEU A 223 -6.13 1.19 5.09
CA LEU A 223 -5.84 -0.25 5.05
C LEU A 223 -6.94 -1.05 5.76
N LEU A 224 -7.40 -0.59 6.94
CA LEU A 224 -8.44 -1.25 7.72
C LEU A 224 -9.78 -1.29 6.98
N ASP A 225 -10.11 -0.24 6.22
CA ASP A 225 -11.35 -0.17 5.44
C ASP A 225 -11.39 -1.14 4.24
N ARG A 226 -10.25 -1.72 3.85
CA ARG A 226 -10.14 -2.64 2.69
C ARG A 226 -10.05 -4.12 3.05
N PHE A 227 -9.84 -4.46 4.30
CA PHE A 227 -9.74 -5.82 4.81
C PHE A 227 -10.87 -6.16 5.77
#